data_a179e9f59b0fb45192f13cb6c633fa44
#
_entry.id   a179e9f59b0fb45192f13cb6c633fa44
#
_cell.length_a   1.000
_cell.length_b   1.000
_cell.length_c   1.000
_cell.angle_alpha   90.00
_cell.angle_beta   90.00
_cell.angle_gamma   90.00
#
_symmetry.space_group_name_H-M   'P 1'
#
loop_
_entity.id
_entity.type
_entity.pdbx_description
1 polymer ?
#
loop_
_entity_poly.entity_id
_entity_poly.type
_entity_poly.pdbx_seq_one_letter_code
_entity_poly.pdbx_strand_id
1 'polypeptide(L)'
;GGGILKASWWVPWEKKDLPNNIEYVLQSWDTAFSTKESADYSARTTWGVFKHDGLMSVIVLEMWYDRVSYPDLRRIAQDAYEDWEPDAVLIEKKASGQSLLQDLRMAGIPVLEYSPDRDKQARAHASSALLEDGRIFFPSDRKWAKDLIDICAAFPAGGNNDIVDTCTQAWLRLRKGWFVTHSDDYEDDEYPEQRRMTMYG
;
A
#
# COMPACT_ATOMS: atom_id res chain seq x y z
N GLY A 1 5.93 22.31 -10.74
CA GLY A 1 5.00 21.39 -11.32
C GLY A 1 4.27 20.58 -10.27
N GLY A 2 2.97 20.71 -10.22
CA GLY A 2 2.16 20.06 -9.20
C GLY A 2 1.88 18.59 -9.51
N GLY A 3 2.60 17.67 -8.89
CA GLY A 3 2.20 16.27 -8.83
C GLY A 3 0.91 16.09 -8.02
N ILE A 4 0.20 14.98 -8.26
CA ILE A 4 -1.03 14.63 -7.53
C ILE A 4 -0.73 14.28 -6.08
N LEU A 5 0.39 13.60 -5.84
CA LEU A 5 0.84 13.15 -4.52
C LEU A 5 2.03 14.00 -4.06
N LYS A 6 1.74 15.11 -3.40
CA LYS A 6 2.77 16.10 -3.04
C LYS A 6 3.70 15.58 -1.95
N ALA A 7 5.02 15.74 -2.15
CA ALA A 7 6.02 15.37 -1.17
C ALA A 7 5.83 16.04 0.19
N SER A 8 5.39 17.30 0.20
CA SER A 8 5.17 18.09 1.42
C SER A 8 4.02 17.60 2.29
N TRP A 9 3.16 16.72 1.79
CA TRP A 9 2.04 16.18 2.55
C TRP A 9 2.42 14.97 3.41
N TRP A 10 3.56 14.33 3.12
CA TRP A 10 4.05 13.22 3.94
C TRP A 10 4.55 13.74 5.29
N VAL A 11 4.23 13.02 6.36
CA VAL A 11 4.61 13.40 7.72
C VAL A 11 5.84 12.60 8.16
N PRO A 12 6.94 13.26 8.56
CA PRO A 12 8.12 12.54 9.01
C PRO A 12 7.89 11.91 10.38
N TRP A 13 8.24 10.64 10.50
CA TRP A 13 8.41 9.95 11.77
C TRP A 13 9.88 10.03 12.17
N GLU A 14 10.19 10.84 13.17
CA GLU A 14 11.57 11.21 13.49
C GLU A 14 12.21 10.33 14.58
N LYS A 15 11.43 9.44 15.20
CA LYS A 15 11.95 8.50 16.19
C LYS A 15 12.71 7.37 15.50
N LYS A 16 13.79 6.89 16.17
CA LYS A 16 14.61 5.78 15.65
C LYS A 16 13.82 4.51 15.46
N ASP A 17 12.97 4.17 16.42
CA ASP A 17 12.13 2.97 16.37
C ASP A 17 10.78 3.31 15.74
N LEU A 18 10.25 2.37 14.97
CA LEU A 18 8.90 2.45 14.42
C LEU A 18 7.86 2.58 15.55
N PRO A 19 6.63 3.06 15.27
CA PRO A 19 5.58 3.09 16.28
C PRO A 19 5.40 1.72 16.93
N ASN A 20 5.30 1.68 18.27
CA ASN A 20 5.13 0.44 19.03
C ASN A 20 3.67 -0.03 19.12
N ASN A 21 2.72 0.79 18.63
CA ASN A 21 1.28 0.56 18.68
C ASN A 21 0.68 0.30 17.29
N ILE A 22 1.42 -0.38 16.41
CA ILE A 22 0.89 -0.78 15.10
C ILE A 22 -0.19 -1.85 15.32
N GLU A 23 -1.42 -1.55 14.92
CA GLU A 23 -2.59 -2.39 15.13
C GLU A 23 -2.92 -3.29 13.94
N TYR A 24 -2.47 -2.91 12.73
CA TYR A 24 -2.76 -3.62 11.50
C TYR A 24 -1.62 -3.42 10.51
N VAL A 25 -1.22 -4.48 9.83
CA VAL A 25 -0.18 -4.44 8.79
C VAL A 25 -0.75 -4.93 7.47
N LEU A 26 -0.62 -4.11 6.44
CA LEU A 26 -1.06 -4.42 5.07
C LEU A 26 0.14 -4.40 4.14
N GLN A 27 0.36 -5.49 3.40
CA GLN A 27 1.25 -5.50 2.25
C GLN A 27 0.46 -5.28 0.97
N SER A 28 0.97 -4.45 0.09
CA SER A 28 0.33 -4.10 -1.17
C SER A 28 1.27 -4.39 -2.33
N TRP A 29 0.81 -5.20 -3.28
CA TRP A 29 1.58 -5.67 -4.42
C TRP A 29 1.00 -5.21 -5.75
N ASP A 30 1.88 -4.77 -6.63
CA ASP A 30 1.65 -4.68 -8.08
C ASP A 30 2.64 -5.61 -8.77
N THR A 31 2.13 -6.68 -9.40
CA THR A 31 2.96 -7.76 -9.91
C THR A 31 3.12 -7.69 -11.42
N ALA A 32 4.35 -7.93 -11.86
CA ALA A 32 4.66 -8.23 -13.24
C ALA A 32 5.69 -9.35 -13.26
N PHE A 33 5.58 -10.27 -14.17
CA PHE A 33 6.63 -11.25 -14.46
C PHE A 33 6.60 -11.60 -15.94
N SER A 34 7.76 -11.91 -16.48
CA SER A 34 7.90 -12.28 -17.88
C SER A 34 9.00 -13.32 -18.01
N THR A 35 8.86 -14.17 -19.03
CA THR A 35 9.92 -15.05 -19.49
C THR A 35 10.91 -14.33 -20.40
N LYS A 36 10.68 -13.04 -20.69
CA LYS A 36 11.52 -12.20 -21.56
C LYS A 36 12.35 -11.23 -20.73
N GLU A 37 13.52 -10.88 -21.23
CA GLU A 37 14.48 -9.95 -20.59
C GLU A 37 13.94 -8.52 -20.36
N SER A 38 12.82 -8.17 -20.97
CA SER A 38 12.17 -6.85 -20.86
C SER A 38 10.97 -6.83 -19.92
N ALA A 39 10.98 -7.67 -18.88
CA ALA A 39 9.91 -7.70 -17.89
C ALA A 39 9.74 -6.35 -17.19
N ASP A 40 8.49 -5.98 -16.96
CA ASP A 40 8.15 -4.85 -16.09
C ASP A 40 8.54 -5.13 -14.63
N TYR A 41 8.62 -4.08 -13.84
CA TYR A 41 8.88 -4.20 -12.40
C TYR A 41 7.68 -4.79 -11.67
N SER A 42 7.96 -5.68 -10.72
CA SER A 42 7.05 -5.95 -9.60
C SER A 42 7.39 -5.02 -8.45
N ALA A 43 6.39 -4.58 -7.72
CA ALA A 43 6.56 -3.66 -6.60
C ALA A 43 5.74 -4.07 -5.40
N ARG A 44 6.24 -3.75 -4.22
CA ARG A 44 5.57 -3.97 -2.94
C ARG A 44 5.83 -2.79 -2.02
N THR A 45 4.80 -2.38 -1.30
CA THR A 45 4.93 -1.53 -0.12
C THR A 45 4.19 -2.16 1.06
N THR A 46 4.74 -2.01 2.25
CA THR A 46 4.14 -2.52 3.49
C THR A 46 3.78 -1.35 4.40
N TRP A 47 2.59 -1.39 4.96
CA TRP A 47 1.96 -0.29 5.69
C TRP A 47 1.50 -0.72 7.06
N GLY A 48 1.79 0.09 8.07
CA GLY A 48 1.31 -0.10 9.43
C GLY A 48 0.26 0.94 9.79
N VAL A 49 -0.86 0.49 10.37
CA VAL A 49 -1.91 1.37 10.91
C VAL A 49 -1.66 1.55 12.40
N PHE A 50 -1.62 2.79 12.85
CA PHE A 50 -1.38 3.13 14.25
C PHE A 50 -2.12 4.40 14.64
N LYS A 51 -2.35 4.56 15.93
CA LYS A 51 -2.99 5.77 16.46
C LYS A 51 -1.93 6.80 16.85
N HIS A 52 -2.02 7.99 16.28
CA HIS A 52 -1.13 9.12 16.55
C HIS A 52 -1.97 10.36 16.92
N ASP A 53 -1.70 10.95 18.06
CA ASP A 53 -2.44 12.12 18.58
C ASP A 53 -3.97 11.95 18.51
N GLY A 54 -4.46 10.76 18.86
CA GLY A 54 -5.88 10.43 18.84
C GLY A 54 -6.47 10.08 17.49
N LEU A 55 -5.69 10.14 16.40
CA LEU A 55 -6.14 9.85 15.03
C LEU A 55 -5.48 8.59 14.47
N MET A 56 -6.29 7.74 13.84
CA MET A 56 -5.76 6.60 13.09
C MET A 56 -4.96 7.08 11.89
N SER A 57 -3.74 6.63 11.80
CA SER A 57 -2.75 7.05 10.81
C SER A 57 -2.04 5.85 10.22
N VAL A 58 -1.26 6.07 9.18
CA VAL A 58 -0.58 5.01 8.44
C VAL A 58 0.89 5.38 8.30
N ILE A 59 1.78 4.40 8.48
CA ILE A 59 3.21 4.58 8.23
C ILE A 59 3.69 3.56 7.21
N VAL A 60 4.51 3.99 6.26
CA VAL A 60 5.20 3.06 5.35
C VAL A 60 6.33 2.36 6.11
N LEU A 61 6.32 1.03 6.08
CA LEU A 61 7.27 0.19 6.82
C LEU A 61 8.42 -0.26 5.94
N GLU A 62 8.17 -0.51 4.64
CA GLU A 62 9.19 -0.89 3.68
C GLU A 62 8.71 -0.68 2.24
N MET A 63 9.66 -0.65 1.31
CA MET A 63 9.45 -0.62 -0.12
C MET A 63 10.41 -1.60 -0.79
N TRP A 64 9.87 -2.35 -1.75
CA TRP A 64 10.65 -3.23 -2.61
C TRP A 64 10.15 -3.13 -4.05
N TYR A 65 11.06 -3.17 -5.01
CA TYR A 65 10.73 -3.34 -6.42
C TYR A 65 11.91 -3.94 -7.16
N ASP A 66 11.63 -4.81 -8.11
CA ASP A 66 12.63 -5.45 -8.94
C ASP A 66 11.97 -6.10 -10.17
N ARG A 67 12.80 -6.45 -11.16
CA ARG A 67 12.43 -7.30 -12.27
C ARG A 67 12.82 -8.72 -11.96
N VAL A 68 11.84 -9.60 -11.77
CA VAL A 68 12.06 -10.96 -11.32
C VAL A 68 11.23 -11.97 -12.14
N SER A 69 11.72 -13.21 -12.21
CA SER A 69 10.93 -14.34 -12.69
C SER A 69 9.82 -14.68 -11.69
N TYR A 70 8.83 -15.44 -12.14
CA TYR A 70 7.74 -15.85 -11.24
C TYR A 70 8.21 -16.71 -10.06
N PRO A 71 9.10 -17.72 -10.21
CA PRO A 71 9.59 -18.47 -9.05
C PRO A 71 10.27 -17.58 -8.01
N ASP A 72 11.04 -16.59 -8.43
CA ASP A 72 11.66 -15.62 -7.54
C ASP A 72 10.62 -14.72 -6.87
N LEU A 73 9.65 -14.23 -7.64
CA LEU A 73 8.55 -13.41 -7.09
C LEU A 73 7.80 -14.16 -5.98
N ARG A 74 7.47 -15.42 -6.20
CA ARG A 74 6.79 -16.26 -5.20
C ARG A 74 7.63 -16.39 -3.93
N ARG A 75 8.91 -16.69 -4.06
CA ARG A 75 9.83 -16.79 -2.92
C ARG A 75 9.93 -15.47 -2.16
N ILE A 76 10.12 -14.36 -2.87
CA ILE A 76 10.21 -13.02 -2.28
C ILE A 76 8.92 -12.66 -1.53
N ALA A 77 7.76 -13.02 -2.09
CA ALA A 77 6.47 -12.77 -1.45
C ALA A 77 6.28 -13.59 -0.16
N GLN A 78 6.72 -14.86 -0.15
CA GLN A 78 6.68 -15.71 1.04
C GLN A 78 7.64 -15.20 2.11
N ASP A 79 8.87 -14.85 1.75
CA ASP A 79 9.86 -14.28 2.66
C ASP A 79 9.36 -12.96 3.28
N ALA A 80 8.77 -12.09 2.48
CA ALA A 80 8.20 -10.83 2.95
C ALA A 80 7.02 -11.04 3.92
N TYR A 81 6.21 -12.09 3.70
CA TYR A 81 5.16 -12.47 4.63
C TYR A 81 5.72 -12.93 5.96
N GLU A 82 6.77 -13.75 5.94
CA GLU A 82 7.45 -14.21 7.17
C GLU A 82 8.12 -13.08 7.94
N ASP A 83 8.73 -12.13 7.23
CA ASP A 83 9.43 -10.99 7.84
C ASP A 83 8.48 -10.00 8.52
N TRP A 84 7.32 -9.74 7.93
CA TRP A 84 6.40 -8.70 8.38
C TRP A 84 5.14 -9.23 9.07
N GLU A 85 4.82 -10.49 8.90
CA GLU A 85 3.60 -11.13 9.40
C GLU A 85 2.35 -10.25 9.19
N PRO A 86 2.09 -9.79 7.94
CA PRO A 86 0.99 -8.87 7.68
C PRO A 86 -0.37 -9.53 7.96
N ASP A 87 -1.31 -8.71 8.38
CA ASP A 87 -2.71 -9.13 8.57
C ASP A 87 -3.40 -9.42 7.25
N ALA A 88 -2.97 -8.77 6.18
CA ALA A 88 -3.44 -9.02 4.82
C ALA A 88 -2.38 -8.68 3.77
N VAL A 89 -2.41 -9.43 2.68
CA VAL A 89 -1.61 -9.20 1.48
C VAL A 89 -2.55 -8.84 0.33
N LEU A 90 -2.46 -7.61 -0.16
CA LEU A 90 -3.31 -7.06 -1.20
C LEU A 90 -2.62 -7.21 -2.56
N ILE A 91 -3.25 -7.89 -3.50
CA ILE A 91 -2.72 -8.11 -4.85
C ILE A 91 -3.73 -7.62 -5.89
N GLU A 92 -3.26 -6.81 -6.84
CA GLU A 92 -4.09 -6.33 -7.94
C GLU A 92 -4.55 -7.50 -8.83
N LYS A 93 -5.84 -7.51 -9.16
CA LYS A 93 -6.44 -8.49 -10.07
C LYS A 93 -6.00 -8.22 -11.51
N LYS A 94 -5.01 -8.98 -11.95
CA LYS A 94 -4.55 -9.03 -13.34
C LYS A 94 -3.87 -10.37 -13.60
N ALA A 95 -3.58 -10.69 -14.86
CA ALA A 95 -3.04 -12.00 -15.25
C ALA A 95 -1.78 -12.37 -14.45
N SER A 96 -0.84 -11.43 -14.25
CA SER A 96 0.38 -11.66 -13.49
C SER A 96 0.15 -11.89 -11.99
N GLY A 97 -0.91 -11.34 -11.43
CA GLY A 97 -1.25 -11.49 -10.01
C GLY A 97 -1.97 -12.80 -9.69
N GLN A 98 -2.62 -13.43 -10.65
CA GLN A 98 -3.45 -14.63 -10.40
C GLN A 98 -2.63 -15.82 -9.90
N SER A 99 -1.49 -16.10 -10.53
CA SER A 99 -0.63 -17.21 -10.11
C SER A 99 -0.08 -16.99 -8.70
N LEU A 100 0.37 -15.78 -8.40
CA LEU A 100 0.87 -15.43 -7.07
C LEU A 100 -0.23 -15.53 -6.02
N LEU A 101 -1.42 -15.01 -6.32
CA LEU A 101 -2.57 -15.07 -5.43
C LEU A 101 -2.95 -16.51 -5.07
N GLN A 102 -3.00 -17.42 -6.05
CA GLN A 102 -3.29 -18.83 -5.83
C GLN A 102 -2.22 -19.51 -4.98
N ASP A 103 -0.94 -19.31 -5.29
CA ASP A 103 0.16 -19.94 -4.56
C ASP A 103 0.25 -19.46 -3.11
N LEU A 104 0.04 -18.17 -2.86
CA LEU A 104 0.02 -17.61 -1.50
C LEU A 104 -1.18 -18.12 -0.70
N ARG A 105 -2.36 -18.23 -1.32
CA ARG A 105 -3.54 -18.83 -0.67
C ARG A 105 -3.31 -20.28 -0.30
N MET A 106 -2.70 -21.08 -1.18
CA MET A 106 -2.34 -22.46 -0.89
C MET A 106 -1.33 -22.58 0.25
N ALA A 107 -0.46 -21.58 0.42
CA ALA A 107 0.47 -21.48 1.55
C ALA A 107 -0.19 -20.99 2.86
N GLY A 108 -1.49 -20.71 2.86
CA GLY A 108 -2.21 -20.22 4.04
C GLY A 108 -2.06 -18.74 4.32
N ILE A 109 -1.56 -17.96 3.36
CA ILE A 109 -1.36 -16.53 3.50
C ILE A 109 -2.69 -15.78 3.26
N PRO A 110 -3.05 -14.79 4.11
CA PRO A 110 -4.30 -14.05 3.98
C PRO A 110 -4.23 -13.03 2.82
N VAL A 111 -4.62 -13.47 1.63
CA VAL A 111 -4.57 -12.66 0.41
C VAL A 111 -5.92 -12.03 0.11
N LEU A 112 -5.91 -10.72 -0.16
CA LEU A 112 -7.03 -9.95 -0.67
C LEU A 112 -6.78 -9.58 -2.12
N GLU A 113 -7.78 -9.78 -2.97
CA GLU A 113 -7.74 -9.40 -4.37
C GLU A 113 -8.27 -7.98 -4.53
N TYR A 114 -7.51 -7.14 -5.23
CA TYR A 114 -7.89 -5.76 -5.53
C TYR A 114 -8.24 -5.63 -7.01
N SER A 115 -9.48 -5.19 -7.28
CA SER A 115 -9.93 -4.87 -8.64
C SER A 115 -10.03 -3.35 -8.75
N PRO A 116 -9.15 -2.70 -9.55
CA PRO A 116 -9.26 -1.26 -9.74
C PRO A 116 -10.55 -0.90 -10.49
N ASP A 117 -11.33 0.00 -9.92
CA ASP A 117 -12.60 0.50 -10.46
C ASP A 117 -12.46 1.82 -11.22
N ARG A 118 -11.26 2.38 -11.27
CA ARG A 118 -10.94 3.64 -11.94
C ARG A 118 -9.50 3.66 -12.45
N ASP A 119 -9.18 4.60 -13.33
CA ASP A 119 -7.83 4.75 -13.86
C ASP A 119 -6.81 5.17 -12.78
N LYS A 120 -5.51 5.08 -13.11
CA LYS A 120 -4.41 5.35 -12.18
C LYS A 120 -4.44 6.76 -11.61
N GLN A 121 -4.72 7.78 -12.42
CA GLN A 121 -4.78 9.17 -11.96
C GLN A 121 -5.99 9.40 -11.07
N ALA A 122 -7.15 8.86 -11.43
CA ALA A 122 -8.36 8.95 -10.60
C ALA A 122 -8.16 8.26 -9.24
N ARG A 123 -7.48 7.11 -9.20
CA ARG A 123 -7.10 6.45 -7.94
C ARG A 123 -6.17 7.30 -7.09
N ALA A 124 -5.16 7.90 -7.71
CA ALA A 124 -4.22 8.77 -7.02
C ALA A 124 -4.93 9.98 -6.40
N HIS A 125 -5.83 10.62 -7.14
CA HIS A 125 -6.66 11.72 -6.61
C HIS A 125 -7.56 11.26 -5.46
N ALA A 126 -8.23 10.10 -5.57
CA ALA A 126 -9.11 9.59 -4.53
C ALA A 126 -8.35 9.21 -3.25
N SER A 127 -7.10 8.73 -3.37
CA SER A 127 -6.26 8.37 -2.23
C SER A 127 -5.51 9.55 -1.62
N SER A 128 -5.32 10.64 -2.36
CA SER A 128 -4.55 11.81 -1.92
C SER A 128 -5.16 12.53 -0.71
N ALA A 129 -6.44 12.31 -0.44
CA ALA A 129 -7.13 12.93 0.69
C ALA A 129 -6.47 12.56 2.04
N LEU A 130 -6.10 11.29 2.24
CA LEU A 130 -5.40 10.87 3.47
C LEU A 130 -3.99 11.47 3.56
N LEU A 131 -3.31 11.57 2.43
CA LEU A 131 -1.98 12.17 2.37
C LEU A 131 -2.04 13.67 2.69
N GLU A 132 -2.95 14.41 2.06
CA GLU A 132 -3.16 15.84 2.28
C GLU A 132 -3.57 16.13 3.74
N ASP A 133 -4.34 15.25 4.35
CA ASP A 133 -4.79 15.36 5.75
C ASP A 133 -3.68 15.06 6.79
N GLY A 134 -2.47 14.76 6.34
CA GLY A 134 -1.34 14.49 7.24
C GLY A 134 -1.44 13.14 7.98
N ARG A 135 -2.08 12.16 7.37
CA ARG A 135 -2.32 10.84 7.97
C ARG A 135 -1.30 9.79 7.51
N ILE A 136 -0.42 10.13 6.58
CA ILE A 136 0.56 9.22 6.00
C ILE A 136 1.96 9.62 6.48
N PHE A 137 2.58 8.74 7.24
CA PHE A 137 3.90 8.91 7.84
C PHE A 137 4.97 8.12 7.09
N PHE A 138 6.21 8.57 7.19
CA PHE A 138 7.38 7.87 6.68
C PHE A 138 8.53 7.93 7.70
N PRO A 139 9.34 6.87 7.83
CA PRO A 139 10.53 6.92 8.69
C PRO A 139 11.58 7.85 8.08
N SER A 140 11.86 8.97 8.75
CA SER A 140 12.65 10.07 8.18
C SER A 140 14.14 9.77 8.08
N ASP A 141 14.63 8.77 8.81
CA ASP A 141 16.03 8.33 8.80
C ASP A 141 16.32 7.25 7.74
N ARG A 142 15.33 6.87 6.93
CA ARG A 142 15.47 5.86 5.88
C ARG A 142 15.53 6.49 4.49
N LYS A 143 16.64 6.25 3.79
CA LYS A 143 16.82 6.73 2.41
C LYS A 143 15.72 6.22 1.46
N TRP A 144 15.36 4.95 1.56
CA TRP A 144 14.35 4.35 0.70
C TRP A 144 12.98 5.04 0.85
N ALA A 145 12.65 5.54 2.05
CA ALA A 145 11.38 6.24 2.27
C ALA A 145 11.36 7.59 1.55
N LYS A 146 12.48 8.30 1.52
CA LYS A 146 12.63 9.54 0.74
C LYS A 146 12.56 9.27 -0.76
N ASP A 147 13.17 8.17 -1.21
CA ASP A 147 13.09 7.73 -2.61
C ASP A 147 11.63 7.42 -3.00
N LEU A 148 10.86 6.76 -2.13
CA LEU A 148 9.44 6.50 -2.34
C LEU A 148 8.64 7.81 -2.49
N ILE A 149 8.88 8.79 -1.63
CA ILE A 149 8.23 10.10 -1.69
C ILE A 149 8.53 10.79 -3.02
N ASP A 150 9.77 10.76 -3.47
CA ASP A 150 10.17 11.36 -4.75
C ASP A 150 9.49 10.67 -5.94
N ILE A 151 9.39 9.34 -5.91
CA ILE A 151 8.68 8.57 -6.93
C ILE A 151 7.21 8.95 -6.99
N CYS A 152 6.55 9.02 -5.84
CA CYS A 152 5.15 9.43 -5.76
C CYS A 152 4.95 10.89 -6.21
N ALA A 153 5.84 11.79 -5.85
CA ALA A 153 5.76 13.20 -6.24
C ALA A 153 5.91 13.42 -7.75
N ALA A 154 6.69 12.57 -8.43
CA ALA A 154 6.86 12.61 -9.87
C ALA A 154 5.66 12.09 -10.66
N PHE A 155 4.78 11.30 -10.04
CA PHE A 155 3.60 10.74 -10.70
C PHE A 155 2.64 11.88 -11.16
N PRO A 156 2.06 11.84 -12.37
CA PRO A 156 2.08 10.73 -13.34
C PRO A 156 3.24 10.73 -14.35
N ALA A 157 4.11 11.72 -14.32
CA ALA A 157 5.19 11.88 -15.31
C ALA A 157 6.41 10.97 -15.09
N GLY A 158 6.54 10.39 -13.89
CA GLY A 158 7.66 9.50 -13.53
C GLY A 158 7.56 8.11 -14.16
N GLY A 159 8.68 7.36 -14.13
CA GLY A 159 8.80 6.05 -14.75
C GLY A 159 8.39 4.85 -13.90
N ASN A 160 8.26 4.99 -12.59
CA ASN A 160 8.02 3.89 -11.63
C ASN A 160 6.58 3.87 -11.09
N ASN A 161 5.61 3.84 -12.00
CA ASN A 161 4.19 3.91 -11.63
C ASN A 161 3.72 2.68 -10.83
N ASP A 162 4.40 1.53 -10.97
CA ASP A 162 4.04 0.31 -10.24
C ASP A 162 4.18 0.50 -8.71
N ILE A 163 5.20 1.24 -8.28
CA ILE A 163 5.37 1.59 -6.86
C ILE A 163 4.23 2.50 -6.38
N VAL A 164 3.88 3.51 -7.18
CA VAL A 164 2.78 4.43 -6.86
C VAL A 164 1.45 3.67 -6.74
N ASP A 165 1.20 2.70 -7.64
CA ASP A 165 0.01 1.87 -7.60
C ASP A 165 -0.09 1.08 -6.28
N THR A 166 1.01 0.56 -5.75
CA THR A 166 1.00 -0.13 -4.45
C THR A 166 0.61 0.80 -3.30
N CYS A 167 1.01 2.06 -3.35
CA CYS A 167 0.65 3.06 -2.34
C CYS A 167 -0.83 3.42 -2.42
N THR A 168 -1.31 3.81 -3.59
CA THR A 168 -2.69 4.29 -3.76
C THR A 168 -3.71 3.19 -3.50
N GLN A 169 -3.46 1.97 -3.93
CA GLN A 169 -4.36 0.84 -3.62
C GLN A 169 -4.37 0.49 -2.13
N ALA A 170 -3.23 0.58 -1.44
CA ALA A 170 -3.16 0.37 0.00
C ALA A 170 -3.99 1.42 0.76
N TRP A 171 -3.81 2.70 0.45
CA TRP A 171 -4.55 3.80 1.10
C TRP A 171 -6.06 3.71 0.86
N LEU A 172 -6.48 3.40 -0.37
CA LEU A 172 -7.89 3.20 -0.68
C LEU A 172 -8.47 2.00 0.07
N ARG A 173 -7.72 0.90 0.16
CA ARG A 173 -8.15 -0.28 0.92
C ARG A 173 -8.31 0.04 2.40
N LEU A 174 -7.35 0.73 2.99
CA LEU A 174 -7.39 1.10 4.41
C LEU A 174 -8.54 2.08 4.70
N ARG A 175 -8.82 3.00 3.78
CA ARG A 175 -9.95 3.92 3.90
C ARG A 175 -11.30 3.20 3.72
N LYS A 176 -11.46 2.38 2.70
CA LYS A 176 -12.67 1.56 2.49
C LYS A 176 -12.93 0.59 3.64
N GLY A 177 -11.87 0.11 4.26
CA GLY A 177 -11.94 -0.79 5.41
C GLY A 177 -12.19 -0.11 6.74
N TRP A 178 -12.32 1.21 6.78
CA TRP A 178 -12.50 1.99 8.01
C TRP A 178 -11.33 1.88 9.00
N PHE A 179 -10.17 1.42 8.54
CA PHE A 179 -8.95 1.42 9.37
C PHE A 179 -8.44 2.84 9.59
N VAL A 180 -8.53 3.67 8.55
CA VAL A 180 -8.23 5.10 8.57
C VAL A 180 -9.38 5.82 7.88
N THR A 181 -9.94 6.85 8.52
CA THR A 181 -11.10 7.57 8.01
C THR A 181 -10.77 9.02 7.70
N HIS A 182 -11.42 9.57 6.70
CA HIS A 182 -11.43 10.98 6.37
C HIS A 182 -12.80 11.59 6.75
N SER A 183 -12.88 12.90 7.00
CA SER A 183 -14.14 13.56 7.35
C SER A 183 -15.27 13.30 6.35
N ASP A 184 -14.94 13.25 5.07
CA ASP A 184 -15.92 13.01 3.99
C ASP A 184 -16.53 11.60 4.04
N ASP A 185 -15.88 10.65 4.70
CA ASP A 185 -16.36 9.26 4.80
C ASP A 185 -17.63 9.13 5.66
N TYR A 186 -17.90 10.13 6.50
CA TYR A 186 -19.08 10.13 7.38
C TYR A 186 -20.32 10.74 6.74
N GLU A 187 -20.17 11.42 5.63
CA GLU A 187 -21.31 12.04 4.91
C GLU A 187 -22.16 11.02 4.14
N ASP A 188 -21.53 9.88 3.73
CA ASP A 188 -22.16 8.86 2.89
C ASP A 188 -22.70 7.64 3.65
N ASP A 189 -22.40 7.48 4.95
CA ASP A 189 -22.75 6.25 5.71
C ASP A 189 -23.32 6.55 7.11
N GLU A 190 -24.57 6.19 7.32
CA GLU A 190 -25.24 6.31 8.63
C GLU A 190 -24.67 5.38 9.73
N TYR A 191 -23.88 4.32 9.39
CA TYR A 191 -23.41 3.32 10.36
C TYR A 191 -21.98 2.77 10.06
N PRO A 192 -20.92 3.49 10.42
CA PRO A 192 -19.54 3.01 10.21
C PRO A 192 -19.16 1.73 10.99
N GLU A 193 -19.80 1.47 12.12
CA GLU A 193 -19.48 0.34 12.99
C GLU A 193 -19.88 -1.03 12.38
N GLN A 194 -20.94 -1.09 11.59
CA GLN A 194 -21.38 -2.33 10.95
C GLN A 194 -20.40 -2.83 9.88
N ARG A 195 -19.67 -1.93 9.24
CA ARG A 195 -18.65 -2.32 8.23
C ARG A 195 -17.38 -2.89 8.86
N ARG A 196 -17.00 -2.43 10.05
CA ARG A 196 -15.85 -3.01 10.79
C ARG A 196 -16.09 -4.48 11.12
N MET A 197 -17.29 -4.83 11.56
CA MET A 197 -17.64 -6.21 11.94
C MET A 197 -17.61 -7.19 10.78
N THR A 198 -17.98 -6.76 9.56
CA THR A 198 -17.99 -7.62 8.37
C THR A 198 -16.60 -7.89 7.79
N MET A 199 -15.57 -7.14 8.20
CA MET A 199 -14.20 -7.29 7.69
C MET A 199 -13.35 -8.26 8.51
N TYR A 200 -13.75 -8.57 9.73
CA TYR A 200 -13.08 -9.54 10.62
C TYR A 200 -13.83 -10.89 10.71
N GLY A 201 -14.95 -11.02 10.00
CA GLY A 201 -15.74 -12.23 9.93
C GLY A 201 -15.36 -13.17 8.82
#